data_17571970bab356d764713888694a73e2
#
_entry.id   17571970bab356d764713888694a73e2
#
_cell.length_a   1.000
_cell.length_b   1.000
_cell.length_c   1.000
_cell.angle_alpha   90.00
_cell.angle_beta   90.00
_cell.angle_gamma   90.00
#
_symmetry.space_group_name_H-M   'P 1'
#
loop_
_entity.id
_entity.type
_entity.pdbx_description
1 polymer ?
#
loop_
_entity_poly.entity_id
_entity_poly.type
_entity_poly.pdbx_seq_one_letter_code
_entity_poly.pdbx_strand_id
1 'polypeptide(L)'
;LHDRFVAARADQPNGIAEVEAIGRAYLAFSVETPHYFDACARYQAHPTGEHAADGTPCNEAACEVAGHSVHEVIVESLLRGVADGSIRADIGDPFVTALTLWAFTHGMIQIASTKGGQIEHEGTSVQSFIEHGLDLALRALKP
;
A
#
# COMPACT_ATOMS: atom_id res chain seq x y z
N LEU A 1 -1.82 -6.86 8.35
CA LEU A 1 -1.14 -6.16 7.26
C LEU A 1 0.01 -5.32 7.80
N HIS A 2 -0.19 -4.54 8.86
CA HIS A 2 0.84 -3.73 9.52
C HIS A 2 2.13 -4.52 9.80
N ASP A 3 2.07 -5.64 10.51
CA ASP A 3 3.24 -6.45 10.86
C ASP A 3 3.97 -7.00 9.64
N ARG A 4 3.24 -7.29 8.57
CA ARG A 4 3.81 -7.69 7.28
C ARG A 4 4.64 -6.57 6.66
N PHE A 5 4.17 -5.33 6.70
CA PHE A 5 4.89 -4.17 6.20
C PHE A 5 6.13 -3.86 7.04
N VAL A 6 5.98 -3.90 8.36
CA VAL A 6 7.12 -3.73 9.29
C VAL A 6 8.20 -4.78 9.03
N ALA A 7 7.82 -6.05 8.88
CA ALA A 7 8.76 -7.12 8.56
C ALA A 7 9.43 -6.94 7.19
N ALA A 8 8.66 -6.50 6.17
CA ALA A 8 9.20 -6.32 4.82
C ALA A 8 10.27 -5.22 4.74
N ARG A 9 10.12 -4.15 5.52
CA ARG A 9 11.08 -3.03 5.50
C ARG A 9 12.31 -3.21 6.40
N ALA A 10 12.28 -4.17 7.35
CA ALA A 10 13.22 -4.23 8.48
C ALA A 10 14.70 -4.22 8.08
N ASP A 11 15.09 -4.94 7.02
CA ASP A 11 16.49 -5.11 6.61
C ASP A 11 16.82 -4.38 5.29
N GLN A 12 15.99 -3.39 4.91
CA GLN A 12 16.21 -2.68 3.66
C GLN A 12 17.30 -1.61 3.80
N PRO A 13 18.15 -1.43 2.77
CA PRO A 13 19.33 -0.56 2.85
C PRO A 13 18.97 0.92 2.95
N ASN A 14 17.83 1.36 2.41
CA ASN A 14 17.41 2.75 2.34
C ASN A 14 15.89 2.88 2.19
N GLY A 15 15.36 4.11 2.28
CA GLY A 15 13.92 4.34 2.29
C GLY A 15 13.21 3.93 1.00
N ILE A 16 13.82 4.11 -0.18
CA ILE A 16 13.16 3.68 -1.43
C ILE A 16 13.08 2.14 -1.53
N ALA A 17 14.05 1.42 -1.02
CA ALA A 17 14.00 -0.04 -0.94
C ALA A 17 12.93 -0.52 0.06
N GLU A 18 12.72 0.23 1.16
CA GLU A 18 11.60 -0.04 2.07
C GLU A 18 10.25 0.12 1.39
N VAL A 19 10.05 1.22 0.64
CA VAL A 19 8.80 1.46 -0.10
C VAL A 19 8.56 0.35 -1.13
N GLU A 20 9.59 -0.08 -1.86
CA GLU A 20 9.49 -1.22 -2.78
C GLU A 20 9.09 -2.51 -2.06
N ALA A 21 9.75 -2.83 -0.95
CA ALA A 21 9.48 -4.02 -0.16
C ALA A 21 8.04 -4.04 0.40
N ILE A 22 7.54 -2.90 0.85
CA ILE A 22 6.15 -2.73 1.29
C ILE A 22 5.17 -2.97 0.14
N GLY A 23 5.42 -2.40 -1.04
CA GLY A 23 4.59 -2.62 -2.22
C GLY A 23 4.52 -4.09 -2.63
N ARG A 24 5.66 -4.80 -2.62
CA ARG A 24 5.72 -6.26 -2.87
C ARG A 24 5.00 -7.07 -1.79
N ALA A 25 5.11 -6.66 -0.52
CA ALA A 25 4.40 -7.31 0.58
C ALA A 25 2.88 -7.14 0.46
N TYR A 26 2.41 -6.00 -0.05
CA TYR A 26 0.99 -5.77 -0.32
C TYR A 26 0.47 -6.63 -1.48
N LEU A 27 1.24 -6.79 -2.54
CA LEU A 27 0.94 -7.71 -3.64
C LEU A 27 0.84 -9.16 -3.13
N ALA A 28 1.83 -9.61 -2.34
CA ALA A 28 1.81 -10.94 -1.74
C ALA A 28 0.56 -11.14 -0.86
N PHE A 29 0.20 -10.14 -0.05
CA PHE A 29 -1.01 -10.17 0.77
C PHE A 29 -2.28 -10.39 -0.06
N SER A 30 -2.42 -9.73 -1.21
CA SER A 30 -3.59 -9.87 -2.09
C SER A 30 -3.73 -11.30 -2.67
N VAL A 31 -2.62 -11.96 -2.95
CA VAL A 31 -2.59 -13.33 -3.49
C VAL A 31 -2.79 -14.39 -2.40
N GLU A 32 -2.12 -14.22 -1.27
CA GLU A 32 -2.17 -15.19 -0.16
C GLU A 32 -3.48 -15.14 0.63
N THR A 33 -4.10 -13.95 0.71
CA THR A 33 -5.31 -13.72 1.52
C THR A 33 -6.38 -12.94 0.75
N PRO A 34 -6.86 -13.43 -0.42
CA PRO A 34 -7.73 -12.67 -1.32
C PRO A 34 -9.03 -12.21 -0.66
N HIS A 35 -9.63 -13.02 0.22
CA HIS A 35 -10.86 -12.64 0.92
C HIS A 35 -10.66 -11.48 1.89
N TYR A 36 -9.50 -11.41 2.58
CA TYR A 36 -9.16 -10.28 3.43
C TYR A 36 -8.85 -9.03 2.62
N PHE A 37 -8.13 -9.19 1.50
CA PHE A 37 -7.88 -8.10 0.57
C PHE A 37 -9.18 -7.50 0.06
N ASP A 38 -10.12 -8.34 -0.40
CA ASP A 38 -11.44 -7.90 -0.86
C ASP A 38 -12.27 -7.22 0.24
N ALA A 39 -12.20 -7.70 1.47
CA ALA A 39 -12.87 -7.09 2.61
C ALA A 39 -12.32 -5.69 2.90
N CYS A 40 -10.98 -5.53 2.92
CA CYS A 40 -10.32 -4.24 3.09
C CYS A 40 -10.66 -3.27 1.94
N ALA A 41 -10.73 -3.77 0.70
CA ALA A 41 -11.06 -2.98 -0.48
C ALA A 41 -12.49 -2.42 -0.45
N ARG A 42 -13.42 -3.14 0.17
CA ARG A 42 -14.84 -2.75 0.26
C ARG A 42 -15.16 -1.96 1.53
N TYR A 43 -14.23 -1.89 2.46
CA TYR A 43 -14.44 -1.11 3.68
C TYR A 43 -14.64 0.37 3.33
N GLN A 44 -15.77 0.92 3.77
CA GLN A 44 -16.05 2.34 3.65
C GLN A 44 -15.83 2.98 5.03
N ALA A 45 -14.86 3.86 5.12
CA ALA A 45 -14.66 4.65 6.32
C ALA A 45 -15.85 5.61 6.49
N HIS A 46 -16.61 5.45 7.55
CA HIS A 46 -17.63 6.43 7.94
C HIS A 46 -17.05 7.34 9.01
N PRO A 47 -17.37 8.64 9.02
CA PRO A 47 -16.98 9.51 10.13
C PRO A 47 -17.69 8.99 11.39
N THR A 48 -16.98 8.20 12.18
CA THR A 48 -17.51 7.59 13.39
C THR A 48 -17.28 8.51 14.58
N GLY A 49 -18.37 9.09 15.08
CA GLY A 49 -18.40 9.71 16.41
C GLY A 49 -19.06 8.81 17.46
N GLU A 50 -19.49 7.62 17.11
CA GLU A 50 -20.31 6.80 18.00
C GLU A 50 -19.51 5.58 18.51
N HIS A 51 -19.11 5.64 19.77
CA HIS A 51 -18.81 4.44 20.53
C HIS A 51 -20.11 3.66 20.79
N ALA A 52 -20.02 2.33 20.82
CA ALA A 52 -21.12 1.54 21.33
C ALA A 52 -21.57 2.07 22.71
N ALA A 53 -22.85 1.95 23.03
CA ALA A 53 -23.43 2.52 24.25
C ALA A 53 -22.74 2.07 25.57
N ASP A 54 -21.92 1.02 25.52
CA ASP A 54 -21.09 0.50 26.61
C ASP A 54 -19.63 1.03 26.62
N GLY A 55 -19.29 1.94 25.71
CA GLY A 55 -17.94 2.52 25.60
C GLY A 55 -16.92 1.62 24.92
N THR A 56 -17.31 0.44 24.41
CA THR A 56 -16.43 -0.39 23.59
C THR A 56 -16.19 0.27 22.23
N PRO A 57 -14.93 0.30 21.72
CA PRO A 57 -14.66 0.75 20.34
C PRO A 57 -15.48 -0.12 19.40
N CYS A 58 -16.28 0.50 18.54
CA CYS A 58 -16.93 -0.25 17.48
C CYS A 58 -15.86 -0.83 16.51
N ASN A 59 -16.21 -1.90 15.80
CA ASN A 59 -15.30 -2.50 14.82
C ASN A 59 -14.78 -1.48 13.81
N GLU A 60 -15.54 -0.43 13.51
CA GLU A 60 -15.16 0.66 12.61
C GLU A 60 -13.99 1.47 13.16
N ALA A 61 -14.03 1.88 14.46
CA ALA A 61 -12.91 2.57 15.09
C ALA A 61 -11.62 1.71 15.10
N ALA A 62 -11.76 0.41 15.34
CA ALA A 62 -10.63 -0.53 15.25
C ALA A 62 -10.07 -0.63 13.83
N CYS A 63 -10.93 -0.62 12.80
CA CYS A 63 -10.51 -0.60 11.40
C CYS A 63 -9.82 0.72 11.01
N GLU A 64 -10.30 1.86 11.49
CA GLU A 64 -9.65 3.16 11.27
C GLU A 64 -8.25 3.22 11.88
N VAL A 65 -8.10 2.78 13.14
CA VAL A 65 -6.81 2.70 13.81
C VAL A 65 -5.86 1.76 13.06
N ALA A 66 -6.34 0.59 12.65
CA ALA A 66 -5.55 -0.36 11.89
C ALA A 66 -5.15 0.18 10.51
N GLY A 67 -6.05 0.88 9.82
CA GLY A 67 -5.77 1.53 8.53
C GLY A 67 -4.72 2.63 8.68
N HIS A 68 -4.86 3.47 9.70
CA HIS A 68 -3.90 4.53 10.00
C HIS A 68 -2.49 3.95 10.27
N SER A 69 -2.39 2.93 11.11
CA SER A 69 -1.09 2.31 11.44
C SER A 69 -0.38 1.70 10.22
N VAL A 70 -1.13 1.17 9.26
CA VAL A 70 -0.57 0.67 8.00
C VAL A 70 0.01 1.81 7.15
N HIS A 71 -0.68 2.95 7.07
CA HIS A 71 -0.20 4.11 6.34
C HIS A 71 1.03 4.75 7.00
N GLU A 72 1.08 4.79 8.34
CA GLU A 72 2.25 5.31 9.07
C GLU A 72 3.55 4.59 8.68
N VAL A 73 3.51 3.27 8.49
CA VAL A 73 4.70 2.51 8.05
C VAL A 73 5.23 3.01 6.71
N ILE A 74 4.33 3.34 5.77
CA ILE A 74 4.73 3.85 4.44
C ILE A 74 5.28 5.28 4.57
N VAL A 75 4.61 6.13 5.36
CA VAL A 75 5.04 7.52 5.61
C VAL A 75 6.45 7.55 6.20
N GLU A 76 6.73 6.72 7.20
CA GLU A 76 8.06 6.62 7.82
C GLU A 76 9.13 6.22 6.80
N SER A 77 8.82 5.26 5.91
CA SER A 77 9.75 4.83 4.86
C SER A 77 10.00 5.92 3.81
N LEU A 78 8.97 6.70 3.46
CA LEU A 78 9.12 7.87 2.59
C LEU A 78 10.01 8.94 3.23
N LEU A 79 9.76 9.28 4.50
CA LEU A 79 10.57 10.26 5.24
C LEU A 79 12.02 9.79 5.39
N ARG A 80 12.25 8.50 5.66
CA ARG A 80 13.58 7.93 5.66
C ARG A 80 14.27 8.10 4.30
N GLY A 81 13.57 7.80 3.20
CA GLY A 81 14.11 7.92 1.84
C GLY A 81 14.45 9.34 1.44
N VAL A 82 13.68 10.33 1.89
CA VAL A 82 14.02 11.76 1.73
C VAL A 82 15.27 12.10 2.55
N ALA A 83 15.36 11.62 3.78
CA ALA A 83 16.48 11.90 4.67
C ALA A 83 17.80 11.24 4.19
N ASP A 84 17.73 10.02 3.63
CA ASP A 84 18.91 9.31 3.12
C ASP A 84 19.23 9.63 1.64
N GLY A 85 18.40 10.44 0.97
CA GLY A 85 18.58 10.88 -0.41
C GLY A 85 18.19 9.83 -1.47
N SER A 86 17.60 8.70 -1.09
CA SER A 86 17.11 7.69 -2.02
C SER A 86 15.77 8.07 -2.66
N ILE A 87 15.04 9.00 -2.03
CA ILE A 87 13.79 9.58 -2.52
C ILE A 87 13.97 11.09 -2.69
N ARG A 88 13.44 11.65 -3.76
CA ARG A 88 13.46 13.09 -4.04
C ARG A 88 12.80 13.90 -2.92
N ALA A 89 13.33 15.09 -2.62
CA ALA A 89 12.86 15.92 -1.51
C ALA A 89 11.49 16.59 -1.76
N ASP A 90 11.07 16.68 -3.00
CA ASP A 90 9.84 17.39 -3.44
C ASP A 90 8.66 16.44 -3.69
N ILE A 91 8.54 15.38 -2.91
CA ILE A 91 7.39 14.43 -2.99
C ILE A 91 6.06 15.04 -2.52
N GLY A 92 6.05 16.27 -1.99
CA GLY A 92 4.89 16.88 -1.38
C GLY A 92 4.60 16.36 0.03
N ASP A 93 3.33 16.34 0.43
CA ASP A 93 2.92 15.78 1.71
C ASP A 93 3.14 14.28 1.77
N PRO A 94 3.93 13.75 2.73
CA PRO A 94 4.25 12.32 2.78
C PRO A 94 3.02 11.41 2.97
N PHE A 95 2.00 11.87 3.70
CA PHE A 95 0.77 11.11 3.89
C PHE A 95 -0.03 11.02 2.59
N VAL A 96 -0.17 12.13 1.87
CA VAL A 96 -0.85 12.15 0.56
C VAL A 96 -0.09 11.28 -0.45
N THR A 97 1.25 11.32 -0.42
CA THR A 97 2.09 10.47 -1.27
C THR A 97 1.91 8.98 -0.93
N ALA A 98 1.87 8.62 0.35
CA ALA A 98 1.60 7.25 0.79
C ALA A 98 0.22 6.75 0.32
N LEU A 99 -0.83 7.58 0.46
CA LEU A 99 -2.16 7.28 -0.05
C LEU A 99 -2.18 7.09 -1.57
N THR A 100 -1.44 7.93 -2.30
CA THR A 100 -1.35 7.85 -3.77
C THR A 100 -0.68 6.55 -4.21
N LEU A 101 0.42 6.16 -3.56
CA LEU A 101 1.11 4.89 -3.82
C LEU A 101 0.22 3.69 -3.49
N TRP A 102 -0.50 3.77 -2.38
CA TRP A 102 -1.46 2.73 -2.01
C TRP A 102 -2.58 2.61 -3.04
N ALA A 103 -3.21 3.72 -3.43
CA ALA A 103 -4.28 3.75 -4.42
C ALA A 103 -3.81 3.19 -5.78
N PHE A 104 -2.60 3.56 -6.21
CA PHE A 104 -2.00 3.07 -7.45
C PHE A 104 -1.76 1.54 -7.39
N THR A 105 -1.12 1.05 -6.34
CA THR A 105 -0.82 -0.38 -6.17
C THR A 105 -2.12 -1.18 -6.02
N HIS A 106 -3.08 -0.67 -5.24
CA HIS A 106 -4.39 -1.29 -5.08
C HIS A 106 -5.15 -1.40 -6.40
N GLY A 107 -5.16 -0.33 -7.19
CA GLY A 107 -5.76 -0.33 -8.53
C GLY A 107 -5.11 -1.33 -9.48
N MET A 108 -3.79 -1.45 -9.46
CA MET A 108 -3.07 -2.47 -10.24
C MET A 108 -3.49 -3.88 -9.85
N ILE A 109 -3.58 -4.17 -8.55
CA ILE A 109 -4.03 -5.47 -8.04
C ILE A 109 -5.46 -5.77 -8.52
N GLN A 110 -6.37 -4.81 -8.40
CA GLN A 110 -7.75 -4.94 -8.85
C GLN A 110 -7.83 -5.22 -10.37
N ILE A 111 -7.05 -4.51 -11.17
CA ILE A 111 -6.99 -4.74 -12.62
C ILE A 111 -6.41 -6.11 -12.91
N ALA A 112 -5.31 -6.50 -12.27
CA ALA A 112 -4.67 -7.79 -12.43
C ALA A 112 -5.63 -8.95 -12.11
N SER A 113 -6.38 -8.85 -11.01
CA SER A 113 -7.31 -9.88 -10.56
C SER A 113 -8.57 -9.99 -11.42
N THR A 114 -9.07 -8.86 -11.95
CA THR A 114 -10.36 -8.80 -12.68
C THR A 114 -10.21 -8.79 -14.19
N LYS A 115 -9.05 -8.39 -14.72
CA LYS A 115 -8.76 -8.21 -16.15
C LYS A 115 -7.53 -8.99 -16.62
N GLY A 116 -7.02 -9.94 -15.83
CA GLY A 116 -5.83 -10.71 -16.15
C GLY A 116 -5.91 -11.36 -17.55
N GLY A 117 -7.02 -12.02 -17.86
CA GLY A 117 -7.22 -12.63 -19.19
C GLY A 117 -7.21 -11.62 -20.36
N GLN A 118 -7.66 -10.38 -20.14
CA GLN A 118 -7.60 -9.33 -21.15
C GLN A 118 -6.14 -8.86 -21.33
N ILE A 119 -5.38 -8.69 -20.25
CA ILE A 119 -3.97 -8.32 -20.27
C ILE A 119 -3.18 -9.37 -21.07
N GLU A 120 -3.42 -10.66 -20.83
CA GLU A 120 -2.77 -11.76 -21.54
C GLU A 120 -3.16 -11.83 -23.02
N HIS A 121 -4.40 -11.52 -23.35
CA HIS A 121 -4.87 -11.44 -24.74
C HIS A 121 -4.15 -10.36 -25.54
N GLU A 122 -3.80 -9.24 -24.92
CA GLU A 122 -3.01 -8.15 -25.50
C GLU A 122 -1.49 -8.45 -25.54
N GLY A 123 -1.08 -9.68 -25.21
CA GLY A 123 0.30 -10.14 -25.33
C GLY A 123 1.22 -9.74 -24.17
N THR A 124 0.66 -9.30 -23.04
CA THR A 124 1.42 -8.94 -21.83
C THR A 124 1.02 -9.88 -20.68
N SER A 125 1.99 -10.39 -19.92
CA SER A 125 1.66 -11.18 -18.74
C SER A 125 1.20 -10.27 -17.58
N VAL A 126 0.32 -10.79 -16.71
CA VAL A 126 -0.07 -10.12 -15.46
C VAL A 126 1.15 -9.76 -14.62
N GLN A 127 2.14 -10.64 -14.55
CA GLN A 127 3.41 -10.40 -13.87
C GLN A 127 4.14 -9.17 -14.45
N SER A 128 4.29 -9.11 -15.77
CA SER A 128 4.96 -7.97 -16.44
C SER A 128 4.23 -6.66 -16.21
N PHE A 129 2.89 -6.68 -16.20
CA PHE A 129 2.08 -5.51 -15.87
C PHE A 129 2.35 -5.01 -14.44
N ILE A 130 2.37 -5.91 -13.46
CA ILE A 130 2.64 -5.57 -12.06
C ILE A 130 4.06 -5.02 -11.88
N GLU A 131 5.09 -5.70 -12.42
CA GLU A 131 6.48 -5.26 -12.30
C GLU A 131 6.70 -3.90 -12.97
N HIS A 132 6.09 -3.67 -14.13
CA HIS A 132 6.14 -2.37 -14.81
C HIS A 132 5.52 -1.25 -13.96
N GLY A 133 4.37 -1.51 -13.34
CA GLY A 133 3.69 -0.53 -12.51
C GLY A 133 4.48 -0.19 -11.25
N LEU A 134 5.05 -1.19 -10.56
CA LEU A 134 5.94 -0.95 -9.42
C LEU A 134 7.16 -0.11 -9.81
N ASP A 135 7.83 -0.47 -10.91
CA ASP A 135 8.98 0.29 -11.40
C ASP A 135 8.60 1.74 -11.77
N LEU A 136 7.43 1.94 -12.38
CA LEU A 136 6.92 3.28 -12.69
C LEU A 136 6.72 4.12 -11.42
N ALA A 137 6.09 3.56 -10.39
CA ALA A 137 5.88 4.24 -9.11
C ALA A 137 7.20 4.58 -8.43
N LEU A 138 8.15 3.63 -8.40
CA LEU A 138 9.47 3.86 -7.79
C LEU A 138 10.30 4.89 -8.55
N ARG A 139 10.23 4.91 -9.89
CA ARG A 139 10.91 5.95 -10.70
C ARG A 139 10.38 7.34 -10.42
N ALA A 140 9.09 7.48 -10.14
CA ALA A 140 8.51 8.77 -9.78
C ALA A 140 9.03 9.33 -8.44
N LEU A 141 9.52 8.46 -7.55
CA LEU A 141 10.09 8.83 -6.26
C LEU A 141 11.60 9.10 -6.31
N LYS A 142 12.32 8.60 -7.32
CA LYS A 142 13.79 8.78 -7.41
C LYS A 142 14.15 10.24 -7.67
N PRO A 143 15.31 10.69 -7.14
CA PRO A 143 15.89 12.01 -7.44
C PRO A 143 16.10 12.26 -8.93
#